data_eff6278e0de52f65b666e6aaeec4e60a
#
_entry.id   eff6278e0de52f65b666e6aaeec4e60a
#
_cell.length_a   1.000
_cell.length_b   1.000
_cell.length_c   1.000
_cell.angle_alpha   90.00
_cell.angle_beta   90.00
_cell.angle_gamma   90.00
#
_symmetry.space_group_name_H-M   'P 1'
#
loop_
_entity.id
_entity.type
_entity.pdbx_description
1 polymer ?
#
loop_
_entity_poly.entity_id
_entity_poly.type
_entity_poly.pdbx_seq_one_letter_code
_entity_poly.pdbx_strand_id
1 'polypeptide(L)'
;ETNGIITAEYPSITDTKERIIRFKVIVNEEAKAGEIILNKAKVDDTVNPPEEPEVPVVPEAKEGKLTATKTVNNAKPKLGETIEYTISFRNTIENGVLNKVVITDQLPKGLTYVKDSLTSVGDEPQPISLKETNGTITAEYPSLTDTKERSIRFKVIVNEEVKAGETILNKAKVDDTVNPPEEPEVPVVPETNAGKLAATKTVNNAKPKLGETIEYTISFRNTIENGVLNKVVITDQLPKGLTYVKDSLTSVGDEPKPTSLKEANGTITAEYPSLTDTKERSIRFKVIVDEEAKAGETILNKAKVDDTVNPPEEPEVPVVPEAKEGKLTATKTVNNAKPKLGEAIEYTISFRNTIEN
;
A
#
# COMPACT_ATOMS: atom_id res chain seq x y z
N GLU A 1 44.51 42.67 39.61
CA GLU A 1 43.09 42.32 39.62
C GLU A 1 42.80 41.40 40.81
N THR A 2 41.76 41.67 41.53
CA THR A 2 41.29 40.83 42.64
C THR A 2 39.77 40.85 42.67
N ASN A 3 39.15 39.68 42.61
CA ASN A 3 37.67 39.52 42.61
C ASN A 3 36.98 40.35 41.57
N GLY A 4 37.49 40.42 40.34
CA GLY A 4 36.89 41.23 39.26
C GLY A 4 37.17 42.74 39.34
N ILE A 5 37.90 43.21 40.36
CA ILE A 5 38.27 44.59 40.49
C ILE A 5 39.71 44.78 39.97
N ILE A 6 39.84 45.64 39.00
CA ILE A 6 41.13 46.04 38.44
C ILE A 6 41.59 47.34 39.13
N THR A 7 42.74 47.31 39.81
CA THR A 7 43.31 48.43 40.50
C THR A 7 44.69 48.72 39.93
N ALA A 8 45.01 49.96 39.70
CA ALA A 8 46.32 50.45 39.35
C ALA A 8 46.63 51.73 40.16
N GLU A 9 47.80 51.72 40.77
CA GLU A 9 48.28 52.87 41.55
C GLU A 9 49.44 53.55 40.82
N TYR A 10 49.43 54.81 40.73
CA TYR A 10 50.52 55.62 40.19
C TYR A 10 51.10 56.48 41.27
N PRO A 11 52.43 56.69 41.26
CA PRO A 11 53.08 57.66 42.14
C PRO A 11 52.63 59.08 41.74
N SER A 12 52.98 60.08 42.52
CA SER A 12 52.65 61.48 42.19
C SER A 12 53.05 61.83 40.75
N ILE A 13 52.08 62.33 40.01
CA ILE A 13 52.20 62.71 38.59
C ILE A 13 52.37 64.22 38.51
N THR A 14 53.50 64.66 37.96
CA THR A 14 53.84 66.10 37.78
C THR A 14 53.83 66.56 36.33
N ASP A 15 53.59 65.68 35.41
CA ASP A 15 53.53 65.98 33.97
C ASP A 15 52.08 65.78 33.41
N THR A 16 51.88 66.24 32.20
CA THR A 16 50.59 66.17 31.48
C THR A 16 50.49 64.99 30.54
N LYS A 17 51.37 64.01 30.67
CA LYS A 17 51.35 62.83 29.78
C LYS A 17 50.21 61.89 30.15
N GLU A 18 49.51 61.40 29.11
CA GLU A 18 48.46 60.43 29.28
C GLU A 18 49.04 59.07 29.81
N ARG A 19 48.33 58.43 30.75
CA ARG A 19 48.56 57.08 31.23
C ARG A 19 47.38 56.21 30.83
N ILE A 20 47.65 55.01 30.32
CA ILE A 20 46.63 54.12 29.78
C ILE A 20 46.73 52.78 30.51
N ILE A 21 45.59 52.31 31.02
CA ILE A 21 45.42 50.94 31.52
C ILE A 21 44.55 50.18 30.46
N ARG A 22 45.02 49.00 30.03
CA ARG A 22 44.29 48.13 29.09
C ARG A 22 44.10 46.78 29.73
N PHE A 23 42.87 46.26 29.63
CA PHE A 23 42.51 44.94 30.08
C PHE A 23 41.47 44.34 29.16
N LYS A 24 41.32 43.00 29.15
CA LYS A 24 40.33 42.27 28.40
C LYS A 24 39.34 41.63 29.37
N VAL A 25 38.10 41.64 29.01
CA VAL A 25 37.00 40.94 29.70
C VAL A 25 36.30 40.01 28.72
N ILE A 26 35.68 38.96 29.23
CA ILE A 26 34.81 38.06 28.49
C ILE A 26 33.38 38.41 28.87
N VAL A 27 32.53 38.63 27.89
CA VAL A 27 31.09 38.73 28.12
C VAL A 27 30.59 37.34 28.43
N ASN A 28 30.03 37.14 29.62
CA ASN A 28 29.56 35.83 30.08
C ASN A 28 28.34 35.36 29.25
N GLU A 29 28.20 34.07 29.07
CA GLU A 29 27.03 33.44 28.39
C GLU A 29 25.70 33.69 29.14
N GLU A 30 25.78 34.07 30.43
CA GLU A 30 24.64 34.48 31.26
C GLU A 30 24.11 35.87 30.92
N ALA A 31 24.92 36.68 30.21
CA ALA A 31 24.49 38.02 29.78
C ALA A 31 23.38 37.89 28.73
N LYS A 32 22.31 38.68 28.93
CA LYS A 32 21.21 38.67 27.97
C LYS A 32 21.51 39.59 26.80
N ALA A 33 21.30 39.08 25.60
CA ALA A 33 21.44 39.89 24.39
C ALA A 33 20.50 41.10 24.44
N GLY A 34 21.01 42.26 24.04
CA GLY A 34 20.28 43.53 24.08
C GLY A 34 20.22 44.22 25.45
N GLU A 35 20.66 43.58 26.55
CA GLU A 35 20.80 44.28 27.85
C GLU A 35 22.11 45.04 27.92
N ILE A 36 22.02 46.26 28.48
CA ILE A 36 23.21 47.11 28.62
C ILE A 36 24.05 46.63 29.82
N ILE A 37 25.30 46.22 29.58
CA ILE A 37 26.30 45.99 30.60
C ILE A 37 27.07 47.30 30.74
N LEU A 38 26.97 47.96 31.88
CA LEU A 38 27.60 49.22 32.13
C LEU A 38 28.89 48.97 32.94
N ASN A 39 30.05 49.20 32.34
CA ASN A 39 31.34 49.11 33.02
C ASN A 39 31.79 50.53 33.45
N LYS A 40 31.96 50.69 34.76
CA LYS A 40 32.37 51.96 35.40
C LYS A 40 33.78 51.83 35.96
N ALA A 41 34.60 52.84 35.78
CA ALA A 41 35.87 52.98 36.46
C ALA A 41 35.80 54.17 37.43
N LYS A 42 36.55 54.12 38.52
CA LYS A 42 36.77 55.26 39.40
C LYS A 42 38.23 55.66 39.30
N VAL A 43 38.47 56.93 39.01
CA VAL A 43 39.83 57.52 39.00
C VAL A 43 39.84 58.59 40.12
N ASP A 44 40.72 58.38 41.10
CA ASP A 44 40.71 59.18 42.31
C ASP A 44 42.16 59.55 42.65
N ASP A 45 42.40 60.82 42.93
CA ASP A 45 43.71 61.35 43.35
C ASP A 45 43.72 61.80 44.83
N THR A 46 42.65 61.50 45.57
CA THR A 46 42.47 61.84 47.00
C THR A 46 42.35 63.32 47.30
N VAL A 47 42.46 64.22 46.32
CA VAL A 47 42.40 65.64 46.47
C VAL A 47 41.22 66.25 45.75
N ASN A 48 41.00 65.86 44.52
CA ASN A 48 39.88 66.28 43.68
C ASN A 48 38.66 65.32 43.80
N PRO A 49 37.45 65.77 43.44
CA PRO A 49 36.36 64.85 43.27
C PRO A 49 36.74 63.72 42.27
N PRO A 50 36.40 62.43 42.57
CA PRO A 50 36.75 61.37 41.68
C PRO A 50 36.01 61.48 40.35
N GLU A 51 36.68 61.09 39.27
CA GLU A 51 36.11 60.91 37.94
C GLU A 51 35.58 59.45 37.79
N GLU A 52 34.35 59.32 37.28
CA GLU A 52 33.74 57.99 37.09
C GLU A 52 33.35 57.75 35.62
N PRO A 53 34.33 57.54 34.74
CA PRO A 53 34.02 57.24 33.35
C PRO A 53 33.35 55.88 33.24
N GLU A 54 32.28 55.81 32.37
CA GLU A 54 31.51 54.61 32.12
C GLU A 54 31.34 54.37 30.61
N VAL A 55 31.31 53.09 30.23
CA VAL A 55 31.12 52.64 28.84
C VAL A 55 30.08 51.52 28.81
N PRO A 56 28.98 51.70 28.06
CA PRO A 56 28.02 50.66 27.84
C PRO A 56 28.52 49.64 26.81
N VAL A 57 28.26 48.37 27.06
CA VAL A 57 28.39 47.25 26.12
C VAL A 57 27.02 46.60 25.98
N VAL A 58 26.58 46.33 24.75
CA VAL A 58 25.34 45.67 24.46
C VAL A 58 25.69 44.34 23.78
N PRO A 59 25.59 43.21 24.47
CA PRO A 59 25.81 41.92 23.87
C PRO A 59 24.82 41.63 22.73
N GLU A 60 25.31 41.09 21.63
CA GLU A 60 24.46 40.59 20.56
C GLU A 60 24.11 39.11 20.82
N ALA A 61 22.95 38.70 20.30
CA ALA A 61 22.56 37.29 20.36
C ALA A 61 23.54 36.44 19.53
N LYS A 62 23.94 35.33 20.08
CA LYS A 62 24.66 34.28 19.33
C LYS A 62 23.72 33.67 18.32
N GLU A 63 24.15 33.52 17.07
CA GLU A 63 23.35 32.85 16.04
C GLU A 63 23.20 31.37 16.38
N GLY A 64 21.97 30.88 16.28
CA GLY A 64 21.64 29.47 16.35
C GLY A 64 22.01 28.73 15.05
N LYS A 65 21.99 27.42 15.07
CA LYS A 65 22.14 26.60 13.88
C LYS A 65 20.98 25.59 13.81
N LEU A 66 20.13 25.76 12.81
CA LEU A 66 18.99 24.89 12.56
C LEU A 66 19.46 23.55 11.98
N THR A 67 18.86 22.45 12.46
CA THR A 67 18.89 21.14 11.81
C THR A 67 17.49 20.54 11.84
N ALA A 68 17.11 19.83 10.78
CA ALA A 68 15.80 19.18 10.69
C ALA A 68 15.89 17.78 10.08
N THR A 69 14.95 16.92 10.44
CA THR A 69 14.78 15.55 9.92
C THR A 69 13.33 15.28 9.61
N LYS A 70 13.06 14.34 8.70
CA LYS A 70 11.74 13.83 8.40
C LYS A 70 11.76 12.31 8.36
N THR A 71 10.78 11.69 8.99
CA THR A 71 10.65 10.23 9.04
C THR A 71 9.22 9.81 8.75
N VAL A 72 9.04 8.55 8.42
CA VAL A 72 7.75 7.89 8.24
C VAL A 72 7.74 6.57 9.01
N ASN A 73 6.60 6.21 9.60
CA ASN A 73 6.47 4.97 10.37
C ASN A 73 6.50 3.70 9.48
N ASN A 74 6.06 3.80 8.23
CA ASN A 74 6.07 2.71 7.26
C ASN A 74 6.44 3.25 5.86
N ALA A 75 7.62 2.87 5.36
CA ALA A 75 8.11 3.26 4.03
C ALA A 75 7.58 2.38 2.89
N LYS A 76 6.90 1.25 3.21
CA LYS A 76 6.30 0.30 2.25
C LYS A 76 4.85 -0.01 2.60
N PRO A 77 3.98 1.00 2.64
CA PRO A 77 2.57 0.80 2.98
C PRO A 77 1.83 0.07 1.87
N LYS A 78 0.71 -0.54 2.20
CA LYS A 78 -0.27 -0.99 1.22
C LYS A 78 -1.03 0.21 0.65
N LEU A 79 -1.58 0.07 -0.55
CA LEU A 79 -2.52 1.05 -1.09
C LEU A 79 -3.73 1.18 -0.16
N GLY A 80 -4.18 2.41 0.11
CA GLY A 80 -5.24 2.71 1.08
C GLY A 80 -4.79 2.74 2.55
N GLU A 81 -3.55 2.35 2.87
CA GLU A 81 -3.03 2.34 4.24
C GLU A 81 -2.77 3.76 4.75
N THR A 82 -3.01 3.96 6.04
CA THR A 82 -2.66 5.20 6.74
C THR A 82 -1.26 5.10 7.30
N ILE A 83 -0.41 6.07 6.97
CA ILE A 83 0.95 6.21 7.50
C ILE A 83 1.11 7.53 8.25
N GLU A 84 2.12 7.63 9.12
CA GLU A 84 2.41 8.80 9.93
C GLU A 84 3.79 9.37 9.62
N TYR A 85 3.84 10.66 9.27
CA TYR A 85 5.07 11.42 9.14
C TYR A 85 5.39 12.15 10.43
N THR A 86 6.69 12.23 10.73
CA THR A 86 7.24 13.06 11.79
C THR A 86 8.29 13.99 11.19
N ILE A 87 8.16 15.29 11.44
CA ILE A 87 9.17 16.30 11.09
C ILE A 87 9.72 16.83 12.40
N SER A 88 11.01 16.66 12.62
CA SER A 88 11.70 17.13 13.84
C SER A 88 12.72 18.19 13.49
N PHE A 89 12.95 19.14 14.41
CA PHE A 89 13.99 20.14 14.29
C PHE A 89 14.54 20.52 15.65
N ARG A 90 15.74 21.07 15.64
CA ARG A 90 16.39 21.63 16.84
C ARG A 90 17.43 22.69 16.47
N ASN A 91 17.77 23.51 17.44
CA ASN A 91 18.97 24.31 17.45
C ASN A 91 20.16 23.42 17.90
N THR A 92 21.31 23.53 17.26
CA THR A 92 22.50 22.77 17.67
C THR A 92 23.52 23.62 18.44
N ILE A 93 23.25 24.92 18.62
CA ILE A 93 24.11 25.86 19.34
C ILE A 93 23.41 26.28 20.63
N GLU A 94 24.01 25.92 21.77
CA GLU A 94 23.54 26.34 23.10
C GLU A 94 23.54 27.87 23.22
N ASN A 95 22.45 28.44 23.74
CA ASN A 95 22.20 29.88 23.83
C ASN A 95 22.27 30.63 22.48
N GLY A 96 22.35 29.92 21.36
CA GLY A 96 22.18 30.48 20.03
C GLY A 96 20.70 30.71 19.73
N VAL A 97 20.37 31.74 19.00
CA VAL A 97 18.97 32.08 18.65
C VAL A 97 18.62 31.54 17.29
N LEU A 98 17.62 30.66 17.23
CA LEU A 98 16.82 30.47 16.03
C LEU A 98 15.67 31.48 16.09
N ASN A 99 15.47 32.25 15.04
CA ASN A 99 14.34 33.14 14.94
C ASN A 99 13.04 32.35 14.78
N LYS A 100 11.96 32.97 14.36
CA LYS A 100 10.72 32.28 14.08
C LYS A 100 10.95 31.07 13.17
N VAL A 101 10.80 29.84 13.68
CA VAL A 101 10.94 28.61 12.89
C VAL A 101 9.61 28.25 12.23
N VAL A 102 9.64 28.09 10.91
CA VAL A 102 8.46 27.73 10.11
C VAL A 102 8.70 26.39 9.43
N ILE A 103 7.82 25.43 9.69
CA ILE A 103 7.76 24.16 8.97
C ILE A 103 6.67 24.27 7.90
N THR A 104 6.99 23.90 6.67
CA THR A 104 6.03 23.77 5.56
C THR A 104 6.22 22.44 4.87
N ASP A 105 5.15 21.68 4.72
CA ASP A 105 5.13 20.38 4.03
C ASP A 105 3.94 20.35 3.07
N GLN A 106 4.22 20.44 1.79
CA GLN A 106 3.21 20.25 0.74
C GLN A 106 3.13 18.78 0.39
N LEU A 107 2.01 18.15 0.73
CA LEU A 107 1.80 16.72 0.42
C LEU A 107 1.89 16.49 -1.10
N PRO A 108 2.70 15.51 -1.53
CA PRO A 108 2.79 15.14 -2.93
C PRO A 108 1.50 14.44 -3.40
N LYS A 109 1.32 14.40 -4.72
CA LYS A 109 0.26 13.59 -5.34
C LYS A 109 0.36 12.13 -4.86
N GLY A 110 -0.78 11.52 -4.56
CA GLY A 110 -0.83 10.14 -4.06
C GLY A 110 -0.94 10.03 -2.53
N LEU A 111 -0.87 11.15 -1.80
CA LEU A 111 -1.12 11.20 -0.36
C LEU A 111 -2.29 12.14 -0.04
N THR A 112 -3.15 11.70 0.86
CA THR A 112 -4.28 12.52 1.36
C THR A 112 -4.18 12.68 2.87
N TYR A 113 -4.23 13.92 3.35
CA TYR A 113 -4.19 14.24 4.78
C TYR A 113 -5.36 13.61 5.55
N VAL A 114 -5.08 13.01 6.70
CA VAL A 114 -6.11 12.54 7.63
C VAL A 114 -6.50 13.68 8.55
N LYS A 115 -7.73 14.13 8.44
CA LYS A 115 -8.26 15.26 9.22
C LYS A 115 -8.03 15.08 10.72
N ASP A 116 -7.68 16.18 11.40
CA ASP A 116 -7.45 16.27 12.86
C ASP A 116 -6.30 15.39 13.38
N SER A 117 -5.40 14.91 12.50
CA SER A 117 -4.25 14.09 12.88
C SER A 117 -2.96 14.89 13.16
N LEU A 118 -2.95 16.19 12.87
CA LEU A 118 -1.79 17.04 13.05
C LEU A 118 -1.60 17.42 14.52
N THR A 119 -0.45 17.07 15.07
CA THR A 119 -0.08 17.31 16.47
C THR A 119 1.34 17.82 16.60
N SER A 120 1.65 18.55 17.68
CA SER A 120 3.01 18.91 18.06
C SER A 120 3.48 17.99 19.21
N VAL A 121 4.78 17.69 19.22
CA VAL A 121 5.44 16.86 20.23
C VAL A 121 6.77 17.50 20.61
N GLY A 122 7.11 17.45 21.89
CA GLY A 122 8.36 18.00 22.43
C GLY A 122 8.13 19.04 23.50
N ASP A 123 9.23 19.70 23.90
CA ASP A 123 9.22 20.67 24.98
C ASP A 123 8.62 22.03 24.59
N GLU A 124 8.30 22.83 25.59
CA GLU A 124 7.92 24.22 25.39
C GLU A 124 9.08 25.04 24.75
N PRO A 125 8.78 26.09 23.99
CA PRO A 125 7.44 26.55 23.61
C PRO A 125 6.80 25.68 22.51
N GLN A 126 5.48 25.49 22.61
CA GLN A 126 4.67 24.88 21.57
C GLN A 126 4.57 25.80 20.33
N PRO A 127 4.16 25.29 19.15
CA PRO A 127 3.96 26.13 17.99
C PRO A 127 2.85 27.16 18.24
N ILE A 128 3.07 28.39 17.83
CA ILE A 128 2.09 29.48 17.86
C ILE A 128 1.01 29.36 16.79
N SER A 129 1.27 28.56 15.76
CA SER A 129 0.33 28.18 14.71
C SER A 129 0.62 26.76 14.25
N LEU A 130 -0.43 25.94 14.15
CA LEU A 130 -0.35 24.56 13.68
C LEU A 130 -1.61 24.27 12.87
N LYS A 131 -1.47 24.08 11.56
CA LYS A 131 -2.63 23.93 10.66
C LYS A 131 -2.30 23.14 9.40
N GLU A 132 -3.35 22.58 8.83
CA GLU A 132 -3.34 22.02 7.47
C GLU A 132 -4.31 22.85 6.61
N THR A 133 -3.92 23.14 5.38
CA THR A 133 -4.75 23.84 4.40
C THR A 133 -4.43 23.32 2.99
N ASN A 134 -5.41 22.71 2.33
CA ASN A 134 -5.29 22.22 0.95
C ASN A 134 -4.06 21.31 0.72
N GLY A 135 -3.81 20.38 1.62
CA GLY A 135 -2.67 19.45 1.54
C GLY A 135 -1.34 20.06 1.97
N THR A 136 -1.33 21.29 2.48
CA THR A 136 -0.14 21.92 3.04
C THR A 136 -0.19 21.93 4.56
N ILE A 137 0.77 21.25 5.18
CA ILE A 137 0.99 21.27 6.64
C ILE A 137 1.88 22.49 6.95
N THR A 138 1.49 23.28 7.93
CA THR A 138 2.27 24.44 8.39
C THR A 138 2.33 24.45 9.91
N ALA A 139 3.53 24.65 10.47
CA ALA A 139 3.74 24.90 11.89
C ALA A 139 4.67 26.10 12.06
N GLU A 140 4.35 27.00 12.99
CA GLU A 140 5.15 28.17 13.31
C GLU A 140 5.54 28.15 14.79
N TYR A 141 6.83 28.21 15.08
CA TYR A 141 7.36 28.31 16.43
C TYR A 141 7.92 29.71 16.70
N PRO A 142 7.86 30.20 17.93
CA PRO A 142 8.53 31.44 18.30
C PRO A 142 10.04 31.30 18.23
N SER A 143 10.77 32.33 18.56
CA SER A 143 12.22 32.30 18.71
C SER A 143 12.63 31.28 19.80
N LEU A 144 13.69 30.51 19.51
CA LEU A 144 14.20 29.43 20.36
C LEU A 144 15.68 29.63 20.66
N THR A 145 16.09 29.42 21.92
CA THR A 145 17.48 29.59 22.37
C THR A 145 18.07 28.29 22.95
N ASP A 146 17.24 27.30 23.21
CA ASP A 146 17.64 25.97 23.72
C ASP A 146 17.96 24.99 22.59
N THR A 147 18.54 23.87 22.91
CA THR A 147 18.91 22.80 21.96
C THR A 147 17.93 21.63 21.96
N LYS A 148 16.76 21.78 22.56
CA LYS A 148 15.74 20.73 22.65
C LYS A 148 15.10 20.46 21.30
N GLU A 149 14.79 19.20 21.07
CA GLU A 149 14.08 18.77 19.85
C GLU A 149 12.58 19.02 19.95
N ARG A 150 12.02 19.53 18.86
CA ARG A 150 10.58 19.70 18.67
C ARG A 150 10.14 19.04 17.37
N SER A 151 8.96 18.48 17.38
CA SER A 151 8.43 17.74 16.24
C SER A 151 6.97 18.05 15.99
N ILE A 152 6.56 17.91 14.74
CA ILE A 152 5.16 17.76 14.38
C ILE A 152 4.92 16.37 13.81
N ARG A 153 3.72 15.84 14.05
CA ARG A 153 3.26 14.55 13.49
C ARG A 153 1.93 14.74 12.79
N PHE A 154 1.74 14.04 11.70
CA PHE A 154 0.49 14.01 10.98
C PHE A 154 0.34 12.71 10.21
N LYS A 155 -0.90 12.29 9.99
CA LYS A 155 -1.22 11.08 9.25
C LYS A 155 -1.69 11.40 7.85
N VAL A 156 -1.37 10.50 6.91
CA VAL A 156 -1.84 10.55 5.54
C VAL A 156 -2.30 9.17 5.10
N ILE A 157 -3.26 9.11 4.18
CA ILE A 157 -3.67 7.90 3.47
C ILE A 157 -2.87 7.84 2.16
N VAL A 158 -2.30 6.68 1.87
CA VAL A 158 -1.73 6.39 0.55
C VAL A 158 -2.88 6.06 -0.39
N ASN A 159 -3.09 6.91 -1.41
CA ASN A 159 -4.25 6.79 -2.29
C ASN A 159 -4.23 5.48 -3.09
N GLU A 160 -5.38 4.85 -3.25
CA GLU A 160 -5.51 3.59 -4.00
C GLU A 160 -5.20 3.72 -5.51
N GLU A 161 -5.25 4.95 -6.04
CA GLU A 161 -4.95 5.28 -7.43
C GLU A 161 -3.45 5.32 -7.75
N VAL A 162 -2.61 5.28 -6.72
CA VAL A 162 -1.15 5.26 -6.88
C VAL A 162 -0.71 3.92 -7.45
N LYS A 163 0.23 3.97 -8.39
CA LYS A 163 0.83 2.75 -8.91
C LYS A 163 1.79 2.15 -7.87
N ALA A 164 1.51 0.93 -7.43
CA ALA A 164 2.40 0.21 -6.52
C ALA A 164 3.81 0.06 -7.12
N GLY A 165 4.83 0.21 -6.28
CA GLY A 165 6.24 0.24 -6.66
C GLY A 165 6.73 1.61 -7.14
N GLU A 166 5.85 2.59 -7.33
CA GLU A 166 6.23 3.96 -7.65
C GLU A 166 6.61 4.73 -6.38
N THR A 167 7.73 5.46 -6.42
CA THR A 167 8.19 6.22 -5.25
C THR A 167 7.40 7.51 -5.10
N ILE A 168 6.81 7.71 -3.93
CA ILE A 168 6.22 8.97 -3.49
C ILE A 168 7.25 9.65 -2.58
N LEU A 169 7.85 10.74 -3.05
CA LEU A 169 8.82 11.51 -2.27
C LEU A 169 8.08 12.67 -1.58
N ASN A 170 8.04 12.64 -0.24
CA ASN A 170 7.48 13.72 0.55
C ASN A 170 8.59 14.57 1.17
N LYS A 171 8.64 15.86 0.80
CA LYS A 171 9.67 16.82 1.19
C LYS A 171 9.05 17.93 2.03
N ALA A 172 9.72 18.27 3.14
CA ALA A 172 9.37 19.41 3.95
C ALA A 172 10.42 20.51 3.82
N LYS A 173 10.06 21.74 4.15
CA LYS A 173 10.96 22.89 4.34
C LYS A 173 10.86 23.32 5.80
N VAL A 174 12.00 23.46 6.47
CA VAL A 174 12.11 24.04 7.82
C VAL A 174 13.04 25.25 7.74
N ASP A 175 12.54 26.40 8.11
CA ASP A 175 13.19 27.70 7.87
C ASP A 175 13.09 28.59 9.12
N ASP A 176 14.18 29.19 9.56
CA ASP A 176 14.21 30.16 10.65
C ASP A 176 14.53 31.59 10.17
N THR A 177 14.52 31.82 8.86
CA THR A 177 14.79 33.09 8.19
C THR A 177 16.22 33.63 8.26
N VAL A 178 17.12 32.96 9.01
CA VAL A 178 18.54 33.36 9.17
C VAL A 178 19.46 32.30 8.61
N ASN A 179 19.26 31.05 9.02
CA ASN A 179 19.99 29.93 8.47
C ASN A 179 19.50 29.56 7.07
N PRO A 180 20.32 28.90 6.23
CA PRO A 180 19.82 28.21 5.06
C PRO A 180 18.70 27.25 5.46
N PRO A 181 17.57 27.19 4.74
CA PRO A 181 16.49 26.29 5.10
C PRO A 181 16.93 24.83 4.99
N GLU A 182 16.51 24.01 5.94
CA GLU A 182 16.64 22.57 5.89
C GLU A 182 15.45 21.98 5.08
N GLU A 183 15.75 21.03 4.21
CA GLU A 183 14.75 20.41 3.33
C GLU A 183 14.71 18.88 3.47
N PRO A 184 14.36 18.37 4.65
CA PRO A 184 14.32 16.91 4.87
C PRO A 184 13.22 16.25 4.03
N GLU A 185 13.55 15.11 3.43
CA GLU A 185 12.65 14.31 2.60
C GLU A 185 12.69 12.84 2.99
N VAL A 186 11.60 12.13 2.71
CA VAL A 186 11.52 10.68 2.92
C VAL A 186 10.69 10.03 1.82
N PRO A 187 11.21 8.97 1.18
CA PRO A 187 10.48 8.22 0.17
C PRO A 187 9.54 7.19 0.81
N VAL A 188 8.40 6.99 0.17
CA VAL A 188 7.45 5.92 0.41
C VAL A 188 7.23 5.17 -0.89
N VAL A 189 7.31 3.84 -0.87
CA VAL A 189 7.11 2.97 -2.04
C VAL A 189 5.94 2.03 -1.73
N PRO A 190 4.71 2.37 -2.15
CA PRO A 190 3.54 1.55 -1.86
C PRO A 190 3.64 0.16 -2.48
N GLU A 191 3.20 -0.85 -1.72
CA GLU A 191 3.09 -2.23 -2.17
C GLU A 191 1.66 -2.56 -2.59
N THR A 192 1.51 -3.55 -3.48
CA THR A 192 0.20 -4.07 -3.88
C THR A 192 -0.50 -4.77 -2.71
N ASN A 193 -1.82 -4.63 -2.65
CA ASN A 193 -2.65 -5.52 -1.84
C ASN A 193 -2.66 -6.91 -2.47
N ALA A 194 -2.62 -7.97 -1.67
CA ALA A 194 -2.89 -9.31 -2.18
C ALA A 194 -4.35 -9.41 -2.61
N GLY A 195 -4.59 -9.94 -3.81
CA GLY A 195 -5.93 -10.32 -4.25
C GLY A 195 -6.43 -11.55 -3.50
N LYS A 196 -7.71 -11.83 -3.62
CA LYS A 196 -8.33 -13.07 -3.12
C LYS A 196 -9.07 -13.76 -4.26
N LEU A 197 -8.59 -14.94 -4.62
CA LEU A 197 -9.17 -15.76 -5.66
C LEU A 197 -10.51 -16.37 -5.20
N ALA A 198 -11.52 -16.37 -6.09
CA ALA A 198 -12.71 -17.18 -5.97
C ALA A 198 -13.02 -17.82 -7.31
N ALA A 199 -13.41 -19.09 -7.33
CA ALA A 199 -13.71 -19.82 -8.54
C ALA A 199 -14.97 -20.70 -8.40
N THR A 200 -15.65 -20.94 -9.53
CA THR A 200 -16.83 -21.79 -9.63
C THR A 200 -16.73 -22.65 -10.87
N LYS A 201 -17.43 -23.79 -10.85
CA LYS A 201 -17.61 -24.68 -12.00
C LYS A 201 -19.05 -25.06 -12.13
N THR A 202 -19.57 -25.01 -13.34
CA THR A 202 -20.97 -25.37 -13.66
C THR A 202 -21.05 -26.23 -14.91
N VAL A 203 -22.16 -26.91 -15.09
CA VAL A 203 -22.50 -27.68 -16.28
C VAL A 203 -23.90 -27.31 -16.74
N ASN A 204 -24.12 -27.28 -18.03
CA ASN A 204 -25.44 -26.93 -18.62
C ASN A 204 -26.50 -28.01 -18.41
N ASN A 205 -26.10 -29.29 -18.30
CA ASN A 205 -26.97 -30.41 -18.04
C ASN A 205 -26.28 -31.42 -17.09
N ALA A 206 -26.82 -31.55 -15.88
CA ALA A 206 -26.29 -32.48 -14.86
C ALA A 206 -26.81 -33.92 -15.00
N LYS A 207 -27.80 -34.16 -15.87
CA LYS A 207 -28.41 -35.49 -16.16
C LYS A 207 -28.47 -35.77 -17.67
N PRO A 208 -27.32 -35.79 -18.36
CA PRO A 208 -27.28 -36.04 -19.78
C PRO A 208 -27.57 -37.54 -20.07
N LYS A 209 -28.07 -37.81 -21.28
CA LYS A 209 -28.09 -39.20 -21.78
C LYS A 209 -26.70 -39.64 -22.22
N LEU A 210 -26.44 -40.94 -22.17
CA LEU A 210 -25.19 -41.49 -22.73
C LEU A 210 -25.05 -41.04 -24.20
N GLY A 211 -23.83 -40.60 -24.58
CA GLY A 211 -23.50 -40.04 -25.89
C GLY A 211 -23.93 -38.57 -26.08
N GLU A 212 -24.57 -37.94 -25.11
CA GLU A 212 -24.94 -36.50 -25.18
C GLU A 212 -23.74 -35.62 -24.99
N THR A 213 -23.73 -34.48 -25.68
CA THR A 213 -22.76 -33.41 -25.50
C THR A 213 -23.23 -32.43 -24.44
N ILE A 214 -22.41 -32.16 -23.43
CA ILE A 214 -22.63 -31.17 -22.39
C ILE A 214 -21.51 -30.12 -22.38
N GLU A 215 -21.80 -28.95 -21.79
CA GLU A 215 -20.85 -27.84 -21.70
C GLU A 215 -20.53 -27.50 -20.25
N TYR A 216 -19.26 -27.50 -19.93
CA TYR A 216 -18.73 -27.00 -18.67
C TYR A 216 -18.33 -25.54 -18.79
N THR A 217 -18.56 -24.78 -17.72
CA THR A 217 -18.07 -23.41 -17.53
C THR A 217 -17.28 -23.35 -16.23
N ILE A 218 -16.03 -22.87 -16.29
CA ILE A 218 -15.21 -22.59 -15.12
C ILE A 218 -15.03 -21.07 -15.09
N SER A 219 -15.48 -20.45 -14.00
CA SER A 219 -15.40 -19.00 -13.79
C SER A 219 -14.50 -18.69 -12.60
N PHE A 220 -13.81 -17.56 -12.66
CA PHE A 220 -13.02 -17.06 -11.54
C PHE A 220 -13.01 -15.52 -11.52
N ARG A 221 -12.74 -14.96 -10.35
CA ARG A 221 -12.53 -13.52 -10.15
C ARG A 221 -11.67 -13.22 -8.95
N ASN A 222 -11.11 -12.03 -8.92
CA ASN A 222 -10.58 -11.43 -7.70
C ASN A 222 -11.75 -10.87 -6.87
N THR A 223 -11.75 -11.05 -5.55
CA THR A 223 -12.79 -10.52 -4.67
C THR A 223 -12.34 -9.26 -3.92
N ILE A 224 -11.08 -8.84 -4.09
CA ILE A 224 -10.50 -7.63 -3.49
C ILE A 224 -10.21 -6.61 -4.59
N GLU A 225 -10.88 -5.46 -4.53
CA GLU A 225 -10.63 -4.33 -5.42
C GLU A 225 -9.16 -3.87 -5.28
N ASN A 226 -8.49 -3.59 -6.41
CA ASN A 226 -7.06 -3.24 -6.47
C ASN A 226 -6.10 -4.27 -5.83
N GLY A 227 -6.62 -5.42 -5.38
CA GLY A 227 -5.79 -6.56 -4.98
C GLY A 227 -5.22 -7.27 -6.20
N VAL A 228 -4.02 -7.81 -6.09
CA VAL A 228 -3.35 -8.52 -7.20
C VAL A 228 -3.55 -10.02 -7.07
N LEU A 229 -4.21 -10.63 -8.05
CA LEU A 229 -4.00 -12.04 -8.38
C LEU A 229 -2.81 -12.12 -9.33
N ASN A 230 -1.83 -12.94 -9.02
CA ASN A 230 -0.71 -13.18 -9.93
C ASN A 230 -1.20 -13.98 -11.15
N LYS A 231 -0.30 -14.58 -11.90
CA LYS A 231 -0.67 -15.46 -13.02
C LYS A 231 -1.72 -16.49 -12.58
N VAL A 232 -2.97 -16.38 -13.06
CA VAL A 232 -4.02 -17.35 -12.76
C VAL A 232 -3.98 -18.50 -13.74
N VAL A 233 -3.91 -19.73 -13.24
CA VAL A 233 -3.87 -20.96 -14.03
C VAL A 233 -5.09 -21.80 -13.71
N ILE A 234 -5.88 -22.12 -14.72
CA ILE A 234 -6.98 -23.10 -14.64
C ILE A 234 -6.46 -24.44 -15.20
N THR A 235 -6.65 -25.51 -14.47
CA THR A 235 -6.37 -26.88 -14.93
C THR A 235 -7.59 -27.76 -14.63
N ASP A 236 -8.08 -28.46 -15.64
CA ASP A 236 -9.20 -29.40 -15.53
C ASP A 236 -8.83 -30.72 -16.25
N GLN A 237 -8.55 -31.74 -15.48
CA GLN A 237 -8.34 -33.09 -16.00
C GLN A 237 -9.70 -33.79 -16.11
N LEU A 238 -10.15 -34.08 -17.33
CA LEU A 238 -11.39 -34.77 -17.56
C LEU A 238 -11.37 -36.16 -16.92
N PRO A 239 -12.39 -36.52 -16.12
CA PRO A 239 -12.51 -37.83 -15.54
C PRO A 239 -12.90 -38.84 -16.61
N LYS A 240 -12.70 -40.13 -16.29
CA LYS A 240 -13.18 -41.23 -17.13
C LYS A 240 -14.70 -41.14 -17.37
N GLY A 241 -15.13 -41.40 -18.57
CA GLY A 241 -16.53 -41.28 -18.98
C GLY A 241 -16.89 -39.96 -19.65
N LEU A 242 -15.90 -39.05 -19.80
CA LEU A 242 -16.05 -37.79 -20.54
C LEU A 242 -14.94 -37.67 -21.59
N THR A 243 -15.33 -37.35 -22.82
CA THR A 243 -14.41 -37.12 -23.95
C THR A 243 -14.53 -35.69 -24.44
N TYR A 244 -13.41 -34.99 -24.55
CA TYR A 244 -13.37 -33.60 -25.03
C TYR A 244 -13.86 -33.44 -26.47
N VAL A 245 -14.71 -32.45 -26.75
CA VAL A 245 -15.11 -32.08 -28.09
C VAL A 245 -14.10 -31.12 -28.68
N LYS A 246 -13.40 -31.56 -29.71
CA LYS A 246 -12.33 -30.79 -30.35
C LYS A 246 -12.84 -29.37 -30.76
N ASP A 247 -11.95 -28.35 -30.59
CA ASP A 247 -12.17 -26.96 -30.94
C ASP A 247 -13.36 -26.28 -30.22
N SER A 248 -13.86 -26.87 -29.11
CA SER A 248 -14.96 -26.32 -28.31
C SER A 248 -14.48 -25.39 -27.18
N LEU A 249 -13.18 -25.34 -26.87
CA LEU A 249 -12.61 -24.55 -25.78
C LEU A 249 -12.57 -23.06 -26.15
N THR A 250 -13.22 -22.24 -25.36
CA THR A 250 -13.34 -20.80 -25.56
C THR A 250 -13.15 -20.05 -24.23
N SER A 251 -12.72 -18.77 -24.30
CA SER A 251 -12.71 -17.86 -23.16
C SER A 251 -13.83 -16.83 -23.28
N VAL A 252 -14.48 -16.50 -22.15
CA VAL A 252 -15.57 -15.55 -22.04
C VAL A 252 -15.29 -14.56 -20.91
N GLY A 253 -15.75 -13.33 -21.02
CA GLY A 253 -15.58 -12.27 -20.03
C GLY A 253 -14.70 -11.13 -20.54
N ASP A 254 -14.30 -10.26 -19.63
CA ASP A 254 -13.55 -9.04 -19.92
C ASP A 254 -12.05 -9.29 -20.24
N GLU A 255 -11.40 -8.27 -20.73
CA GLU A 255 -9.94 -8.26 -20.85
C GLU A 255 -9.26 -8.25 -19.45
N PRO A 256 -8.05 -8.78 -19.32
CA PRO A 256 -7.28 -9.47 -20.36
C PRO A 256 -7.80 -10.88 -20.64
N LYS A 257 -7.69 -11.31 -21.89
CA LYS A 257 -7.91 -12.71 -22.28
C LYS A 257 -6.79 -13.61 -21.79
N PRO A 258 -6.99 -14.96 -21.77
CA PRO A 258 -5.93 -15.87 -21.41
C PRO A 258 -4.74 -15.77 -22.39
N THR A 259 -3.54 -15.80 -21.86
CA THR A 259 -2.29 -15.84 -22.63
C THR A 259 -2.03 -17.21 -23.26
N SER A 260 -2.65 -18.24 -22.70
CA SER A 260 -2.63 -19.61 -23.18
C SER A 260 -3.97 -20.27 -22.92
N LEU A 261 -4.53 -20.94 -23.94
CA LEU A 261 -5.80 -21.69 -23.86
C LEU A 261 -5.65 -22.94 -24.71
N LYS A 262 -5.61 -24.11 -24.09
CA LYS A 262 -5.33 -25.38 -24.77
C LYS A 262 -5.96 -26.57 -24.09
N GLU A 263 -6.21 -27.60 -24.89
CA GLU A 263 -6.49 -28.96 -24.42
C GLU A 263 -5.39 -29.89 -24.90
N ALA A 264 -4.96 -30.79 -24.05
CA ALA A 264 -4.00 -31.85 -24.36
C ALA A 264 -4.27 -33.08 -23.51
N ASN A 265 -4.50 -34.23 -24.14
CA ASN A 265 -4.72 -35.53 -23.47
C ASN A 265 -5.81 -35.50 -22.39
N GLY A 266 -6.94 -34.88 -22.68
CA GLY A 266 -8.05 -34.75 -21.74
C GLY A 266 -7.83 -33.72 -20.64
N THR A 267 -6.75 -32.93 -20.70
CA THR A 267 -6.47 -31.84 -19.76
C THR A 267 -6.74 -30.49 -20.42
N ILE A 268 -7.68 -29.73 -19.87
CA ILE A 268 -7.94 -28.33 -20.22
C ILE A 268 -7.04 -27.44 -19.41
N THR A 269 -6.34 -26.51 -20.05
CA THR A 269 -5.48 -25.51 -19.38
C THR A 269 -5.75 -24.12 -19.92
N ALA A 270 -5.91 -23.16 -19.03
CA ALA A 270 -5.97 -21.74 -19.36
C ALA A 270 -5.03 -20.94 -18.44
N GLU A 271 -4.28 -20.01 -19.01
CA GLU A 271 -3.37 -19.14 -18.26
C GLU A 271 -3.75 -17.69 -18.48
N TYR A 272 -3.97 -16.96 -17.41
CA TYR A 272 -4.24 -15.51 -17.42
C TYR A 272 -3.05 -14.74 -16.84
N PRO A 273 -2.79 -13.51 -17.32
CA PRO A 273 -1.78 -12.65 -16.72
C PRO A 273 -2.23 -12.20 -15.33
N SER A 274 -1.42 -11.38 -14.66
CA SER A 274 -1.79 -10.72 -13.40
C SER A 274 -3.06 -9.88 -13.58
N LEU A 275 -3.96 -9.93 -12.57
CA LEU A 275 -5.26 -9.26 -12.55
C LEU A 275 -5.41 -8.41 -11.29
N THR A 276 -5.92 -7.18 -11.44
CA THR A 276 -6.14 -6.25 -10.32
C THR A 276 -7.61 -5.85 -10.16
N ASP A 277 -8.45 -6.13 -11.15
CA ASP A 277 -9.88 -5.86 -11.11
C ASP A 277 -10.68 -7.04 -10.53
N THR A 278 -11.95 -6.79 -10.21
CA THR A 278 -12.87 -7.79 -9.65
C THR A 278 -13.78 -8.43 -10.70
N LYS A 279 -13.52 -8.21 -11.97
CA LYS A 279 -14.34 -8.73 -13.07
C LYS A 279 -14.22 -10.25 -13.20
N GLU A 280 -15.34 -10.87 -13.56
CA GLU A 280 -15.40 -12.32 -13.77
C GLU A 280 -14.85 -12.71 -15.14
N ARG A 281 -14.07 -13.77 -15.18
CA ARG A 281 -13.55 -14.42 -16.39
C ARG A 281 -13.86 -15.89 -16.35
N SER A 282 -14.18 -16.44 -17.52
CA SER A 282 -14.59 -17.84 -17.65
C SER A 282 -13.94 -18.51 -18.85
N ILE A 283 -13.80 -19.82 -18.75
CA ILE A 283 -13.57 -20.69 -19.91
C ILE A 283 -14.77 -21.61 -20.07
N ARG A 284 -15.09 -21.97 -21.30
CA ARG A 284 -16.12 -22.95 -21.65
C ARG A 284 -15.57 -24.00 -22.58
N PHE A 285 -15.98 -25.22 -22.39
CA PHE A 285 -15.63 -26.33 -23.26
C PHE A 285 -16.72 -27.40 -23.23
N LYS A 286 -16.83 -28.14 -24.33
CA LYS A 286 -17.81 -29.22 -24.47
C LYS A 286 -17.15 -30.57 -24.31
N VAL A 287 -17.87 -31.51 -23.73
CA VAL A 287 -17.52 -32.90 -23.63
C VAL A 287 -18.68 -33.78 -24.06
N ILE A 288 -18.39 -34.98 -24.61
CA ILE A 288 -19.36 -36.02 -24.84
C ILE A 288 -19.34 -36.91 -23.59
N VAL A 289 -20.51 -37.26 -23.08
CA VAL A 289 -20.66 -38.32 -22.09
C VAL A 289 -20.50 -39.67 -22.81
N ASP A 290 -19.46 -40.39 -22.49
CA ASP A 290 -19.12 -41.64 -23.22
C ASP A 290 -20.28 -42.65 -23.15
N GLU A 291 -20.51 -43.36 -24.25
CA GLU A 291 -21.57 -44.40 -24.27
C GLU A 291 -21.26 -45.58 -23.34
N GLU A 292 -19.95 -45.77 -23.01
CA GLU A 292 -19.45 -46.78 -22.08
C GLU A 292 -19.54 -46.38 -20.61
N ALA A 293 -19.90 -45.10 -20.33
CA ALA A 293 -20.16 -44.65 -18.97
C ALA A 293 -21.42 -45.36 -18.43
N LYS A 294 -21.43 -45.66 -17.14
CA LYS A 294 -22.58 -46.33 -16.54
C LYS A 294 -23.69 -45.34 -16.18
N ALA A 295 -24.86 -45.56 -16.73
CA ALA A 295 -26.03 -44.77 -16.34
C ALA A 295 -26.32 -44.89 -14.83
N GLY A 296 -26.60 -43.77 -14.18
CA GLY A 296 -26.84 -43.67 -12.73
C GLY A 296 -25.57 -43.58 -11.87
N GLU A 297 -24.37 -43.75 -12.40
CA GLU A 297 -23.14 -43.50 -11.67
C GLU A 297 -22.72 -42.03 -11.80
N THR A 298 -22.27 -41.44 -10.69
CA THR A 298 -21.81 -40.04 -10.67
C THR A 298 -20.43 -39.91 -11.31
N ILE A 299 -20.31 -39.05 -12.31
CA ILE A 299 -19.05 -38.59 -12.87
C ILE A 299 -18.74 -37.24 -12.26
N LEU A 300 -17.75 -37.15 -11.36
CA LEU A 300 -17.33 -35.92 -10.72
C LEU A 300 -16.20 -35.27 -11.52
N ASN A 301 -16.47 -34.09 -12.10
CA ASN A 301 -15.45 -33.32 -12.80
C ASN A 301 -14.97 -32.16 -11.93
N LYS A 302 -13.67 -32.16 -11.57
CA LYS A 302 -13.02 -31.21 -10.68
C LYS A 302 -11.99 -30.38 -11.45
N ALA A 303 -12.00 -29.08 -11.23
CA ALA A 303 -10.98 -28.19 -11.75
C ALA A 303 -10.10 -27.66 -10.60
N LYS A 304 -8.88 -27.22 -10.92
CA LYS A 304 -8.00 -26.45 -10.05
C LYS A 304 -7.82 -25.06 -10.65
N VAL A 305 -8.04 -24.03 -9.87
CA VAL A 305 -7.76 -22.63 -10.22
C VAL A 305 -6.75 -22.09 -9.22
N ASP A 306 -5.60 -21.64 -9.68
CA ASP A 306 -4.44 -21.31 -8.85
C ASP A 306 -3.80 -20.00 -9.33
N ASP A 307 -3.52 -19.08 -8.41
CA ASP A 307 -2.79 -17.83 -8.69
C ASP A 307 -1.40 -17.79 -8.06
N THR A 308 -0.90 -18.93 -7.56
CA THR A 308 0.41 -19.12 -6.93
C THR A 308 0.62 -18.42 -5.58
N VAL A 309 -0.31 -17.60 -5.11
CA VAL A 309 -0.22 -16.85 -3.84
C VAL A 309 -1.32 -17.28 -2.86
N ASN A 310 -2.56 -17.35 -3.35
CA ASN A 310 -3.67 -17.85 -2.56
C ASN A 310 -3.68 -19.39 -2.53
N PRO A 311 -4.32 -20.01 -1.52
CA PRO A 311 -4.68 -21.41 -1.64
C PRO A 311 -5.49 -21.65 -2.93
N PRO A 312 -5.21 -22.71 -3.70
CA PRO A 312 -5.95 -22.97 -4.92
C PRO A 312 -7.43 -23.26 -4.63
N GLU A 313 -8.30 -22.76 -5.48
CA GLU A 313 -9.71 -23.10 -5.50
C GLU A 313 -9.91 -24.38 -6.33
N GLU A 314 -10.72 -25.30 -5.84
CA GLU A 314 -10.95 -26.60 -6.48
C GLU A 314 -12.45 -26.85 -6.75
N PRO A 315 -13.09 -26.02 -7.60
CA PRO A 315 -14.51 -26.19 -7.90
C PRO A 315 -14.79 -27.48 -8.64
N GLU A 316 -15.86 -28.17 -8.26
CA GLU A 316 -16.28 -29.44 -8.83
C GLU A 316 -17.78 -29.44 -9.12
N VAL A 317 -18.20 -30.25 -10.09
CA VAL A 317 -19.60 -30.42 -10.43
C VAL A 317 -19.89 -31.88 -10.83
N PRO A 318 -20.90 -32.53 -10.23
CA PRO A 318 -21.30 -33.88 -10.58
C PRO A 318 -22.19 -33.90 -11.83
N VAL A 319 -22.03 -34.96 -12.62
CA VAL A 319 -22.94 -35.33 -13.71
C VAL A 319 -23.37 -36.80 -13.49
N VAL A 320 -24.66 -37.07 -13.59
CA VAL A 320 -25.24 -38.40 -13.46
C VAL A 320 -25.90 -38.80 -14.77
N PRO A 321 -25.19 -39.56 -15.64
CA PRO A 321 -25.75 -39.95 -16.93
C PRO A 321 -27.01 -40.79 -16.81
N GLU A 322 -27.97 -40.53 -17.67
CA GLU A 322 -29.20 -41.33 -17.82
C GLU A 322 -29.04 -42.31 -19.01
N ALA A 323 -29.69 -43.45 -18.92
CA ALA A 323 -29.74 -44.40 -20.02
C ALA A 323 -30.47 -43.79 -21.21
N LYS A 324 -30.08 -44.17 -22.44
CA LYS A 324 -30.86 -43.87 -23.62
C LYS A 324 -32.22 -44.57 -23.53
N GLU A 325 -33.26 -43.89 -24.01
CA GLU A 325 -34.58 -44.54 -24.13
C GLU A 325 -34.53 -45.64 -25.21
N GLY A 326 -34.81 -46.86 -24.81
CA GLY A 326 -34.92 -47.95 -25.74
C GLY A 326 -36.10 -47.80 -26.71
N LYS A 327 -35.99 -48.32 -27.92
CA LYS A 327 -37.07 -48.38 -28.91
C LYS A 327 -37.45 -49.82 -29.18
N LEU A 328 -38.67 -50.20 -28.74
CA LEU A 328 -39.21 -51.51 -28.95
C LEU A 328 -39.73 -51.64 -30.40
N THR A 329 -39.30 -52.65 -31.10
CA THR A 329 -39.92 -53.12 -32.33
C THR A 329 -40.37 -54.57 -32.15
N ALA A 330 -41.54 -54.92 -32.73
CA ALA A 330 -42.08 -56.25 -32.67
C ALA A 330 -42.65 -56.66 -34.03
N THR A 331 -42.52 -57.92 -34.33
CA THR A 331 -43.11 -58.55 -35.53
C THR A 331 -43.89 -59.80 -35.12
N LYS A 332 -44.93 -60.09 -35.85
CA LYS A 332 -45.72 -61.32 -35.72
C LYS A 332 -45.84 -61.98 -37.06
N THR A 333 -45.54 -63.26 -37.11
CA THR A 333 -45.67 -64.05 -38.30
C THR A 333 -46.49 -65.33 -38.00
N VAL A 334 -46.98 -65.92 -38.99
CA VAL A 334 -47.71 -67.21 -38.93
C VAL A 334 -47.09 -68.18 -39.92
N ASN A 335 -46.92 -69.45 -39.55
CA ASN A 335 -46.36 -70.47 -40.42
C ASN A 335 -47.27 -70.81 -41.63
N ASN A 336 -48.55 -70.71 -41.48
CA ASN A 336 -49.52 -70.94 -42.56
C ASN A 336 -50.64 -69.94 -42.48
N ALA A 337 -50.74 -69.01 -43.48
CA ALA A 337 -51.75 -67.98 -43.55
C ALA A 337 -53.09 -68.45 -44.15
N LYS A 338 -53.13 -69.65 -44.65
CA LYS A 338 -54.36 -70.26 -45.29
C LYS A 338 -54.52 -71.69 -44.77
N PRO A 339 -54.74 -71.92 -43.46
CA PRO A 339 -54.90 -73.23 -42.91
C PRO A 339 -56.24 -73.86 -43.33
N LYS A 340 -56.35 -75.25 -43.42
CA LYS A 340 -57.58 -75.95 -43.54
C LYS A 340 -58.31 -75.99 -42.19
N LEU A 341 -59.63 -76.13 -42.24
CA LEU A 341 -60.43 -76.29 -41.03
C LEU A 341 -59.91 -77.49 -40.18
N GLY A 342 -59.63 -77.28 -38.90
CA GLY A 342 -59.04 -78.21 -37.97
C GLY A 342 -57.54 -78.30 -37.99
N GLU A 343 -56.78 -77.59 -38.86
CA GLU A 343 -55.35 -77.55 -38.91
C GLU A 343 -54.79 -76.61 -37.81
N ALA A 344 -53.75 -77.10 -37.09
CA ALA A 344 -53.06 -76.26 -36.12
C ALA A 344 -52.06 -75.35 -36.82
N ILE A 345 -52.05 -74.12 -36.43
CA ILE A 345 -51.14 -73.11 -36.93
C ILE A 345 -50.29 -72.58 -35.78
N GLU A 346 -49.06 -72.10 -36.11
CA GLU A 346 -48.12 -71.54 -35.18
C GLU A 346 -47.93 -70.05 -35.50
N TYR A 347 -48.06 -69.25 -34.48
CA TYR A 347 -47.69 -67.82 -34.54
C TYR A 347 -46.33 -67.64 -33.85
N THR A 348 -45.40 -66.90 -34.48
CA THR A 348 -44.16 -66.46 -33.90
C THR A 348 -44.25 -64.93 -33.65
N ILE A 349 -44.00 -64.54 -32.42
CA ILE A 349 -43.90 -63.13 -32.05
C ILE A 349 -42.42 -62.90 -31.67
N SER A 350 -41.74 -61.98 -32.39
CA SER A 350 -40.40 -61.56 -32.14
C SER A 350 -40.38 -60.11 -31.75
N PHE A 351 -39.60 -59.73 -30.73
CA PHE A 351 -39.44 -58.36 -30.31
C PHE A 351 -37.97 -58.09 -29.93
N ARG A 352 -37.54 -56.83 -30.12
CA ARG A 352 -36.18 -56.39 -29.72
C ARG A 352 -36.16 -54.92 -29.43
N ASN A 353 -35.22 -54.52 -28.56
CA ASN A 353 -34.80 -53.16 -28.49
C ASN A 353 -33.93 -52.83 -29.72
N THR A 354 -34.16 -51.64 -30.38
CA THR A 354 -33.35 -51.23 -31.56
C THR A 354 -32.37 -50.13 -31.23
N ILE A 355 -32.30 -49.70 -29.97
CA ILE A 355 -31.34 -48.71 -29.46
C ILE A 355 -30.41 -49.42 -28.48
N GLU A 356 -29.11 -49.45 -28.78
CA GLU A 356 -28.10 -49.86 -27.83
C GLU A 356 -27.90 -48.77 -26.78
N ASN A 357 -27.62 -49.16 -25.53
CA ASN A 357 -27.44 -48.26 -24.40
C ASN A 357 -26.33 -47.24 -24.62
#